data_2a8c8e488b42eae4db8ddf958450d1ed
#
_entry.id   2a8c8e488b42eae4db8ddf958450d1ed
#
_cell.length_a   1.000
_cell.length_b   1.000
_cell.length_c   1.000
_cell.angle_alpha   90.00
_cell.angle_beta   90.00
_cell.angle_gamma   90.00
#
_symmetry.space_group_name_H-M   'P 1'
#
loop_
_entity.id
_entity.type
_entity.pdbx_description
1 polymer ?
#
loop_
_entity_poly.entity_id
_entity_poly.type
_entity_poly.pdbx_seq_one_letter_code
_entity_poly.pdbx_strand_id
1 'polypeptide(L)'
;MPLQLNSYPIHMSQDTTSQTSPLPASEEIRISSVSEFIEKIVQRDKEAGTETFYRGHADKGWKLLPSIFRTPNGVEKEHLLFHDMVAHEPQSFSECKSTLDYLVQMQHYSLPTRLLDMTMNPLVALYFACQSVDDVNAGISAGMHIAGERALECIVTDYRTQCITQRESNLIMRIAYVAGALAGASAASANHAAGAALAMLLDEPTEYLSILNVAELVAEYSAKVGAEEGARARAKDGVVYLFSVPEDKVKHYDSDTVSVLTNLAKCKISEQCSSCLSVEDFNAQFDIKFLLHQIKGEKPHFLPPIQPLDLSNLFFVKEKNGNQRIANQMGAFLLFGLGVKQTKASGSDGEVNLLTKSEHVEVPAEWIKKKLIIPKECKANILRELALLGITDSYIYPGMEQYAKELKRKYEL
;
A
#
# COMPACT_ATOMS: atom_id res chain seq x y z
N MET A 1 56.00 -40.11 1.03
CA MET A 1 56.19 -38.63 0.95
C MET A 1 54.89 -37.99 1.32
N PRO A 2 54.76 -37.33 2.46
CA PRO A 2 53.55 -36.62 2.85
C PRO A 2 53.58 -35.19 2.33
N LEU A 3 52.48 -34.73 1.77
CA LEU A 3 52.24 -33.37 1.30
C LEU A 3 52.03 -32.45 2.51
N GLN A 4 52.82 -31.39 2.55
CA GLN A 4 52.75 -30.33 3.57
C GLN A 4 51.53 -29.43 3.32
N LEU A 5 50.71 -29.28 4.34
CA LEU A 5 49.69 -28.25 4.43
C LEU A 5 50.33 -26.90 4.82
N ASN A 6 50.28 -25.93 3.92
CA ASN A 6 50.65 -24.55 4.20
C ASN A 6 49.50 -23.86 4.98
N SER A 7 49.78 -23.54 6.23
CA SER A 7 48.96 -22.67 7.08
C SER A 7 49.24 -21.22 6.74
N TYR A 8 48.23 -20.45 6.28
CA TYR A 8 48.30 -19.01 6.24
C TYR A 8 47.77 -18.40 7.54
N PRO A 9 48.45 -17.40 8.10
CA PRO A 9 48.00 -16.75 9.34
C PRO A 9 46.80 -15.82 9.04
N ILE A 10 45.74 -15.97 9.86
CA ILE A 10 44.61 -15.07 9.89
C ILE A 10 45.07 -13.79 10.59
N HIS A 11 45.17 -12.69 9.85
CA HIS A 11 45.30 -11.35 10.40
C HIS A 11 43.93 -10.92 10.96
N MET A 12 43.83 -10.87 12.27
CA MET A 12 42.77 -10.15 12.99
C MET A 12 43.00 -8.64 12.78
N SER A 13 42.16 -8.03 11.93
CA SER A 13 42.05 -6.57 11.86
C SER A 13 41.11 -6.11 12.95
N GLN A 14 41.64 -5.21 13.79
CA GLN A 14 40.94 -4.58 14.90
C GLN A 14 39.78 -3.70 14.41
N ASP A 15 38.75 -3.65 15.24
CA ASP A 15 37.60 -2.78 15.24
C ASP A 15 37.88 -1.38 14.71
N THR A 16 37.19 -1.05 13.59
CA THR A 16 36.82 0.33 13.29
C THR A 16 35.32 0.43 13.46
N THR A 17 34.87 0.98 14.56
CA THR A 17 33.53 1.54 14.75
C THR A 17 33.28 2.56 13.64
N SER A 18 32.68 2.10 12.54
CA SER A 18 32.12 2.98 11.52
C SER A 18 30.87 3.63 12.10
N GLN A 19 31.04 4.89 12.53
CA GLN A 19 29.92 5.80 12.68
C GLN A 19 29.22 5.86 11.31
N THR A 20 28.08 5.17 11.17
CA THR A 20 27.18 5.33 10.06
C THR A 20 26.59 6.73 10.14
N SER A 21 27.13 7.63 9.33
CA SER A 21 26.48 8.90 9.03
C SER A 21 25.07 8.59 8.54
N PRO A 22 24.01 9.31 8.96
CA PRO A 22 22.69 9.13 8.41
C PRO A 22 22.77 9.35 6.89
N LEU A 23 22.34 8.34 6.13
CA LEU A 23 22.23 8.44 4.67
C LEU A 23 21.43 9.71 4.32
N PRO A 24 21.83 10.47 3.28
CA PRO A 24 21.09 11.66 2.86
C PRO A 24 19.63 11.24 2.59
N ALA A 25 18.70 11.95 3.20
CA ALA A 25 17.28 11.76 2.95
C ALA A 25 17.06 11.79 1.43
N SER A 26 16.43 10.75 0.87
CA SER A 26 16.14 10.67 -0.56
C SER A 26 15.44 11.95 -0.99
N GLU A 27 16.01 12.67 -1.96
CA GLU A 27 15.49 13.95 -2.44
C GLU A 27 14.05 13.79 -2.91
N GLU A 28 13.13 14.53 -2.29
CA GLU A 28 11.73 14.58 -2.73
C GLU A 28 11.61 15.60 -3.87
N ILE A 29 11.37 15.11 -5.08
CA ILE A 29 11.22 15.91 -6.30
C ILE A 29 9.73 15.98 -6.65
N ARG A 30 9.18 17.19 -6.80
CA ARG A 30 7.79 17.37 -7.25
C ARG A 30 7.72 17.28 -8.78
N ILE A 31 6.67 16.63 -9.28
CA ILE A 31 6.44 16.36 -10.71
C ILE A 31 5.05 16.85 -11.08
N SER A 32 4.96 17.69 -12.11
CA SER A 32 3.71 18.30 -12.59
C SER A 32 3.25 17.80 -13.96
N SER A 33 4.10 17.10 -14.72
CA SER A 33 3.81 16.60 -16.07
C SER A 33 4.56 15.30 -16.38
N VAL A 34 4.11 14.57 -17.40
CA VAL A 34 4.81 13.37 -17.91
C VAL A 34 6.18 13.73 -18.47
N SER A 35 6.33 14.87 -19.14
CA SER A 35 7.61 15.33 -19.68
C SER A 35 8.65 15.52 -18.56
N GLU A 36 8.28 16.22 -17.51
CA GLU A 36 9.15 16.43 -16.33
C GLU A 36 9.50 15.10 -15.65
N PHE A 37 8.53 14.20 -15.53
CA PHE A 37 8.77 12.87 -14.98
C PHE A 37 9.80 12.09 -15.78
N ILE A 38 9.68 12.06 -17.12
CA ILE A 38 10.62 11.36 -18.00
C ILE A 38 12.02 11.97 -17.85
N GLU A 39 12.14 13.31 -17.84
CA GLU A 39 13.41 13.99 -17.63
C GLU A 39 14.11 13.51 -16.34
N LYS A 40 13.37 13.46 -15.21
CA LYS A 40 13.93 13.03 -13.93
C LYS A 40 14.30 11.54 -13.89
N ILE A 41 13.61 10.70 -14.67
CA ILE A 41 13.93 9.28 -14.82
C ILE A 41 15.18 9.08 -15.68
N VAL A 42 15.32 9.81 -16.80
CA VAL A 42 16.44 9.69 -17.73
C VAL A 42 17.74 10.23 -17.12
N GLN A 43 17.64 11.30 -16.33
CA GLN A 43 18.76 11.89 -15.57
C GLN A 43 19.20 10.99 -14.40
N ARG A 44 19.55 9.76 -14.67
CA ARG A 44 20.06 8.83 -13.65
C ARG A 44 21.33 8.16 -14.14
N ASP A 45 22.27 8.01 -13.23
CA ASP A 45 23.40 7.10 -13.43
C ASP A 45 22.91 5.67 -13.20
N LYS A 46 23.05 4.82 -14.20
CA LYS A 46 22.78 3.39 -14.04
C LYS A 46 23.93 2.79 -13.24
N GLU A 47 23.67 2.40 -12.01
CA GLU A 47 24.65 1.70 -11.17
C GLU A 47 24.91 0.31 -11.76
N ALA A 48 26.20 -0.04 -11.97
CA ALA A 48 26.59 -1.36 -12.43
C ALA A 48 26.18 -2.43 -11.40
N GLY A 49 25.72 -3.59 -11.87
CA GLY A 49 25.29 -4.70 -10.99
C GLY A 49 23.95 -4.44 -10.26
N THR A 50 23.13 -3.51 -10.77
CA THR A 50 21.80 -3.26 -10.22
C THR A 50 20.71 -3.29 -11.28
N GLU A 51 19.50 -3.63 -10.87
CA GLU A 51 18.29 -3.55 -11.69
C GLU A 51 17.33 -2.48 -11.17
N THR A 52 16.55 -1.90 -12.08
CA THR A 52 15.64 -0.81 -11.76
C THR A 52 14.19 -1.28 -11.73
N PHE A 53 13.50 -0.92 -10.66
CA PHE A 53 12.07 -1.13 -10.49
C PHE A 53 11.38 0.16 -10.04
N TYR A 54 10.08 0.22 -10.23
CA TYR A 54 9.25 1.37 -9.87
C TYR A 54 8.02 0.91 -9.12
N ARG A 55 7.50 1.80 -8.27
CA ARG A 55 6.20 1.64 -7.66
C ARG A 55 5.50 2.98 -7.49
N GLY A 56 4.26 3.07 -7.94
CA GLY A 56 3.39 4.22 -7.72
C GLY A 56 2.45 4.00 -6.54
N HIS A 57 2.35 4.96 -5.64
CA HIS A 57 1.32 5.03 -4.61
C HIS A 57 0.44 6.24 -4.86
N ALA A 58 -0.87 6.02 -4.84
CA ALA A 58 -1.84 7.09 -4.98
C ALA A 58 -1.91 8.03 -3.76
N ASP A 59 -1.45 7.55 -2.61
CA ASP A 59 -1.21 8.34 -1.40
C ASP A 59 0.25 8.17 -0.97
N LYS A 60 1.00 9.27 -0.88
CA LYS A 60 2.41 9.28 -0.43
C LYS A 60 2.60 8.82 1.01
N GLY A 61 1.53 8.84 1.81
CA GLY A 61 1.54 8.34 3.19
C GLY A 61 1.48 6.81 3.32
N TRP A 62 1.23 6.10 2.24
CA TRP A 62 1.18 4.64 2.30
C TRP A 62 2.57 4.02 2.47
N LYS A 63 2.66 3.04 3.36
CA LYS A 63 3.89 2.28 3.58
C LYS A 63 4.18 1.34 2.40
N LEU A 64 5.47 1.10 2.14
CA LEU A 64 5.95 0.10 1.17
C LEU A 64 5.83 -1.32 1.79
N LEU A 65 4.59 -1.79 1.94
CA LEU A 65 4.26 -3.01 2.66
C LEU A 65 3.14 -3.77 1.94
N PRO A 66 3.25 -5.09 1.75
CA PRO A 66 2.19 -5.93 1.20
C PRO A 66 0.88 -5.84 1.98
N SER A 67 -0.23 -6.14 1.29
CA SER A 67 -1.57 -6.06 1.88
C SER A 67 -1.76 -6.95 3.09
N ILE A 68 -1.15 -8.15 3.12
CA ILE A 68 -1.26 -9.08 4.25
C ILE A 68 -0.75 -8.50 5.57
N PHE A 69 0.32 -7.69 5.54
CA PHE A 69 0.90 -7.04 6.73
C PHE A 69 0.13 -5.80 7.16
N ARG A 70 -0.72 -5.24 6.28
CA ARG A 70 -1.61 -4.11 6.58
C ARG A 70 -2.99 -4.54 7.08
N THR A 71 -3.33 -5.81 6.88
CA THR A 71 -4.60 -6.40 7.29
C THR A 71 -4.50 -6.88 8.74
N PRO A 72 -5.39 -6.47 9.66
CA PRO A 72 -5.39 -6.96 11.04
C PRO A 72 -5.43 -8.48 11.09
N ASN A 73 -4.50 -9.09 11.82
CA ASN A 73 -4.31 -10.56 11.93
C ASN A 73 -4.12 -11.27 10.58
N GLY A 74 -3.83 -10.53 9.49
CA GLY A 74 -3.72 -11.09 8.14
C GLY A 74 -2.62 -12.15 8.06
N VAL A 75 -1.44 -11.84 8.55
CA VAL A 75 -0.27 -12.72 8.46
C VAL A 75 -0.42 -14.00 9.28
N GLU A 76 -1.10 -13.92 10.44
CA GLU A 76 -1.38 -15.08 11.28
C GLU A 76 -2.36 -16.05 10.59
N LYS A 77 -3.31 -15.50 9.84
CA LYS A 77 -4.34 -16.25 9.11
C LYS A 77 -4.00 -16.53 7.65
N GLU A 78 -2.80 -16.14 7.18
CA GLU A 78 -2.39 -16.27 5.79
C GLU A 78 -2.57 -17.69 5.25
N HIS A 79 -2.18 -18.69 6.02
CA HIS A 79 -2.31 -20.10 5.64
C HIS A 79 -3.79 -20.55 5.52
N LEU A 80 -4.69 -20.01 6.35
CA LEU A 80 -6.13 -20.28 6.24
C LEU A 80 -6.70 -19.61 4.99
N LEU A 81 -6.38 -18.33 4.77
CA LEU A 81 -6.80 -17.60 3.57
C LEU A 81 -6.37 -18.32 2.29
N PHE A 82 -5.13 -18.84 2.28
CA PHE A 82 -4.60 -19.60 1.14
C PHE A 82 -5.42 -20.85 0.88
N HIS A 83 -5.59 -21.71 1.89
CA HIS A 83 -6.27 -22.99 1.73
C HIS A 83 -7.77 -22.85 1.47
N ASP A 84 -8.45 -21.94 2.15
CA ASP A 84 -9.88 -21.70 1.97
C ASP A 84 -10.18 -21.17 0.56
N MET A 85 -9.36 -20.25 0.03
CA MET A 85 -9.55 -19.71 -1.32
C MET A 85 -9.38 -20.79 -2.40
N VAL A 86 -8.34 -21.63 -2.28
CA VAL A 86 -8.11 -22.75 -3.21
C VAL A 86 -9.21 -23.80 -3.11
N ALA A 87 -9.69 -24.09 -1.90
CA ALA A 87 -10.76 -25.07 -1.69
C ALA A 87 -12.10 -24.58 -2.25
N HIS A 88 -12.36 -23.25 -2.20
CA HIS A 88 -13.60 -22.66 -2.69
C HIS A 88 -13.67 -22.63 -4.22
N GLU A 89 -12.57 -22.28 -4.88
CA GLU A 89 -12.51 -22.08 -6.34
C GLU A 89 -11.35 -22.87 -6.99
N PRO A 90 -11.33 -24.21 -6.88
CA PRO A 90 -10.19 -25.02 -7.36
C PRO A 90 -9.94 -24.89 -8.86
N GLN A 91 -10.98 -24.63 -9.65
CA GLN A 91 -10.86 -24.48 -11.10
C GLN A 91 -10.10 -23.21 -11.50
N SER A 92 -10.27 -22.13 -10.75
CA SER A 92 -9.55 -20.88 -10.97
C SER A 92 -8.04 -21.01 -10.77
N PHE A 93 -7.59 -22.05 -10.07
CA PHE A 93 -6.18 -22.33 -9.78
C PHE A 93 -5.61 -23.52 -10.57
N SER A 94 -6.39 -24.09 -11.51
CA SER A 94 -5.99 -25.29 -12.28
C SER A 94 -4.70 -25.10 -13.10
N GLU A 95 -4.43 -23.89 -13.57
CA GLU A 95 -3.23 -23.54 -14.34
C GLU A 95 -2.03 -23.14 -13.46
N CYS A 96 -2.22 -23.00 -12.14
CA CYS A 96 -1.16 -22.64 -11.22
C CYS A 96 -0.22 -23.81 -10.98
N LYS A 97 1.08 -23.63 -11.23
CA LYS A 97 2.13 -24.67 -11.10
C LYS A 97 3.02 -24.43 -9.89
N SER A 98 3.14 -23.22 -9.43
CA SER A 98 3.98 -22.81 -8.30
C SER A 98 3.16 -22.04 -7.27
N THR A 99 3.62 -21.99 -6.03
CA THR A 99 2.96 -21.18 -4.98
C THR A 99 2.94 -19.71 -5.34
N LEU A 100 3.93 -19.21 -6.08
CA LEU A 100 3.91 -17.85 -6.61
C LEU A 100 2.69 -17.65 -7.53
N ASP A 101 2.40 -18.58 -8.46
CA ASP A 101 1.23 -18.48 -9.34
C ASP A 101 -0.06 -18.37 -8.52
N TYR A 102 -0.21 -19.17 -7.45
CA TYR A 102 -1.36 -19.09 -6.55
C TYR A 102 -1.47 -17.72 -5.89
N LEU A 103 -0.38 -17.18 -5.33
CA LEU A 103 -0.39 -15.88 -4.67
C LEU A 103 -0.71 -14.74 -5.63
N VAL A 104 -0.18 -14.77 -6.85
CA VAL A 104 -0.49 -13.81 -7.91
C VAL A 104 -1.97 -13.87 -8.29
N GLN A 105 -2.51 -15.07 -8.46
CA GLN A 105 -3.92 -15.26 -8.77
C GLN A 105 -4.82 -14.78 -7.61
N MET A 106 -4.48 -15.09 -6.37
CA MET A 106 -5.18 -14.61 -5.18
C MET A 106 -5.19 -13.08 -5.11
N GLN A 107 -4.04 -12.45 -5.36
CA GLN A 107 -3.93 -10.99 -5.39
C GLN A 107 -4.75 -10.36 -6.52
N HIS A 108 -4.87 -11.04 -7.66
CA HIS A 108 -5.75 -10.62 -8.75
C HIS A 108 -7.22 -10.52 -8.29
N TYR A 109 -7.65 -11.40 -7.40
CA TYR A 109 -8.96 -11.38 -6.77
C TYR A 109 -9.01 -10.60 -5.44
N SER A 110 -8.04 -9.70 -5.21
CA SER A 110 -7.97 -8.81 -4.05
C SER A 110 -7.78 -9.50 -2.70
N LEU A 111 -7.39 -10.79 -2.67
CA LEU A 111 -7.02 -11.45 -1.43
C LEU A 111 -5.67 -10.89 -0.96
N PRO A 112 -5.51 -10.54 0.33
CA PRO A 112 -4.22 -10.08 0.85
C PRO A 112 -3.13 -11.15 0.74
N THR A 113 -1.98 -10.77 0.18
CA THR A 113 -0.80 -11.63 0.02
C THR A 113 0.48 -10.94 0.52
N ARG A 114 1.58 -11.72 0.61
CA ARG A 114 2.93 -11.23 0.94
C ARG A 114 3.70 -10.63 -0.25
N LEU A 115 3.04 -10.46 -1.37
CA LEU A 115 3.59 -9.82 -2.55
C LEU A 115 3.25 -8.33 -2.55
N LEU A 116 4.22 -7.50 -2.89
CA LEU A 116 4.02 -6.09 -3.17
C LEU A 116 4.26 -5.85 -4.67
N ASP A 117 3.22 -5.39 -5.38
CA ASP A 117 3.33 -5.13 -6.82
C ASP A 117 4.41 -4.09 -7.13
N MET A 118 5.24 -4.42 -8.07
CA MET A 118 6.27 -3.58 -8.64
C MET A 118 6.13 -3.56 -10.16
N THR A 119 6.77 -2.62 -10.81
CA THR A 119 6.81 -2.57 -12.27
C THR A 119 8.20 -2.17 -12.76
N MET A 120 8.58 -2.66 -13.93
CA MET A 120 9.77 -2.18 -14.65
C MET A 120 9.43 -1.00 -15.59
N ASN A 121 8.14 -0.66 -15.76
CA ASN A 121 7.70 0.46 -16.59
C ASN A 121 7.42 1.70 -15.71
N PRO A 122 8.22 2.77 -15.81
CA PRO A 122 8.03 3.99 -15.03
C PRO A 122 6.68 4.67 -15.27
N LEU A 123 6.14 4.63 -16.50
CA LEU A 123 4.85 5.26 -16.82
C LEU A 123 3.67 4.52 -16.17
N VAL A 124 3.78 3.20 -16.00
CA VAL A 124 2.81 2.41 -15.24
C VAL A 124 2.83 2.80 -13.76
N ALA A 125 4.01 2.99 -13.17
CA ALA A 125 4.12 3.48 -11.80
C ALA A 125 3.53 4.90 -11.66
N LEU A 126 3.77 5.78 -12.63
CA LEU A 126 3.19 7.12 -12.66
C LEU A 126 1.65 7.07 -12.75
N TYR A 127 1.11 6.17 -13.58
CA TYR A 127 -0.33 5.94 -13.66
C TYR A 127 -0.92 5.59 -12.29
N PHE A 128 -0.32 4.64 -11.56
CA PHE A 128 -0.78 4.25 -10.21
C PHE A 128 -0.65 5.39 -9.20
N ALA A 129 0.39 6.21 -9.28
CA ALA A 129 0.56 7.37 -8.40
C ALA A 129 -0.50 8.46 -8.65
N CYS A 130 -1.04 8.52 -9.87
CA CYS A 130 -2.06 9.48 -10.27
C CYS A 130 -3.50 9.01 -9.96
N GLN A 131 -3.72 7.77 -9.49
CA GLN A 131 -5.06 7.31 -9.13
C GLN A 131 -5.63 8.15 -7.97
N SER A 132 -6.95 8.29 -7.94
CA SER A 132 -7.65 8.97 -6.85
C SER A 132 -7.68 8.10 -5.59
N VAL A 133 -7.52 8.73 -4.44
CA VAL A 133 -7.75 8.13 -3.13
C VAL A 133 -8.78 8.99 -2.43
N ASP A 134 -9.82 8.36 -1.91
CA ASP A 134 -10.89 9.03 -1.20
C ASP A 134 -10.74 8.80 0.32
N ASP A 135 -10.19 9.79 1.02
CA ASP A 135 -10.08 9.79 2.48
C ASP A 135 -11.35 10.40 3.09
N VAL A 136 -12.35 9.56 3.30
CA VAL A 136 -13.65 9.96 3.83
C VAL A 136 -13.53 10.68 5.20
N ASN A 137 -12.64 10.23 6.08
CA ASN A 137 -12.46 10.83 7.40
C ASN A 137 -11.90 12.25 7.31
N ALA A 138 -10.92 12.48 6.42
CA ALA A 138 -10.40 13.81 6.15
C ALA A 138 -11.48 14.70 5.52
N GLY A 139 -12.32 14.17 4.65
CA GLY A 139 -13.45 14.86 4.06
C GLY A 139 -14.49 15.30 5.08
N ILE A 140 -14.88 14.39 5.99
CA ILE A 140 -15.80 14.68 7.10
C ILE A 140 -15.26 15.82 7.98
N SER A 141 -14.00 15.68 8.41
CA SER A 141 -13.36 16.67 9.30
C SER A 141 -13.28 18.05 8.68
N ALA A 142 -12.85 18.15 7.41
CA ALA A 142 -12.77 19.41 6.69
C ALA A 142 -14.15 20.03 6.46
N GLY A 143 -15.13 19.20 6.07
CA GLY A 143 -16.51 19.66 5.85
C GLY A 143 -17.16 20.19 7.13
N MET A 144 -16.96 19.53 8.26
CA MET A 144 -17.43 19.99 9.57
C MET A 144 -16.79 21.33 9.96
N HIS A 145 -15.47 21.43 9.84
CA HIS A 145 -14.73 22.62 10.28
C HIS A 145 -15.17 23.88 9.54
N ILE A 146 -15.14 23.83 8.20
CA ILE A 146 -15.50 24.99 7.38
C ILE A 146 -16.98 25.37 7.52
N ALA A 147 -17.86 24.37 7.61
CA ALA A 147 -19.29 24.61 7.80
C ALA A 147 -19.58 25.27 9.15
N GLY A 148 -18.89 24.85 10.21
CA GLY A 148 -18.99 25.46 11.53
C GLY A 148 -18.53 26.92 11.57
N GLU A 149 -17.37 27.21 10.97
CA GLU A 149 -16.85 28.60 10.89
C GLU A 149 -17.83 29.52 10.14
N ARG A 150 -18.36 29.06 8.99
CA ARG A 150 -19.27 29.87 8.18
C ARG A 150 -20.65 30.04 8.81
N ALA A 151 -21.17 29.01 9.50
CA ALA A 151 -22.41 29.14 10.24
C ALA A 151 -22.30 30.16 11.38
N LEU A 152 -21.15 30.21 12.05
CA LEU A 152 -20.88 31.19 13.09
C LEU A 152 -20.93 32.65 12.54
N GLU A 153 -20.35 32.87 11.36
CA GLU A 153 -20.41 34.17 10.66
C GLU A 153 -21.87 34.60 10.38
N CYS A 154 -22.70 33.68 9.86
CA CYS A 154 -24.10 33.92 9.57
C CYS A 154 -24.89 34.22 10.86
N ILE A 155 -24.72 33.39 11.90
CA ILE A 155 -25.39 33.58 13.19
C ILE A 155 -25.04 34.93 13.83
N VAL A 156 -23.76 35.31 13.81
CA VAL A 156 -23.30 36.59 14.38
C VAL A 156 -23.92 37.79 13.63
N THR A 157 -24.08 37.67 12.32
CA THR A 157 -24.70 38.73 11.50
C THR A 157 -26.18 38.85 11.80
N ASP A 158 -26.93 37.75 11.87
CA ASP A 158 -28.36 37.72 12.15
C ASP A 158 -28.69 37.99 13.62
N TYR A 159 -27.83 37.58 14.56
CA TYR A 159 -27.98 37.91 15.98
C TYR A 159 -27.99 39.43 16.26
N ARG A 160 -27.34 40.23 15.41
CA ARG A 160 -27.38 41.71 15.49
C ARG A 160 -28.67 42.32 14.96
N THR A 161 -29.45 41.55 14.15
CA THR A 161 -30.66 42.03 13.47
C THR A 161 -31.94 41.41 14.00
N GLN A 162 -31.87 40.19 14.56
CA GLN A 162 -33.02 39.43 15.08
C GLN A 162 -32.65 38.81 16.44
N CYS A 163 -33.60 38.72 17.37
CA CYS A 163 -33.40 38.14 18.71
C CYS A 163 -33.40 36.58 18.65
N ILE A 164 -32.34 35.98 18.10
CA ILE A 164 -32.14 34.52 18.14
C ILE A 164 -31.66 34.14 19.55
N THR A 165 -32.31 33.19 20.18
CA THR A 165 -31.91 32.69 21.50
C THR A 165 -30.64 31.82 21.40
N GLN A 166 -29.92 31.66 22.53
CA GLN A 166 -28.72 30.79 22.59
C GLN A 166 -29.04 29.33 22.19
N ARG A 167 -30.26 28.87 22.48
CA ARG A 167 -30.71 27.50 22.15
C ARG A 167 -30.90 27.33 20.65
N GLU A 168 -31.52 28.30 20.00
CA GLU A 168 -31.71 28.35 18.55
C GLU A 168 -30.35 28.42 17.80
N SER A 169 -29.44 29.26 18.30
CA SER A 169 -28.08 29.35 17.80
C SER A 169 -27.33 28.01 17.87
N ASN A 170 -27.45 27.29 18.99
CA ASN A 170 -26.84 25.99 19.16
C ASN A 170 -27.43 24.94 18.19
N LEU A 171 -28.74 25.02 17.92
CA LEU A 171 -29.40 24.12 16.97
C LEU A 171 -28.93 24.38 15.52
N ILE A 172 -28.87 25.65 15.10
CA ILE A 172 -28.34 26.04 13.78
C ILE A 172 -26.90 25.57 13.60
N MET A 173 -26.06 25.71 14.63
CA MET A 173 -24.68 25.22 14.59
C MET A 173 -24.59 23.71 14.42
N ARG A 174 -25.45 22.94 15.12
CA ARG A 174 -25.50 21.48 14.96
C ARG A 174 -25.91 21.08 13.54
N ILE A 175 -26.89 21.76 12.94
CA ILE A 175 -27.33 21.53 11.57
C ILE A 175 -26.19 21.81 10.58
N ALA A 176 -25.46 22.91 10.76
CA ALA A 176 -24.32 23.26 9.94
C ALA A 176 -23.21 22.18 9.99
N TYR A 177 -22.85 21.73 11.18
CA TYR A 177 -21.84 20.66 11.35
C TYR A 177 -22.27 19.36 10.68
N VAL A 178 -23.52 18.95 10.82
CA VAL A 178 -24.04 17.71 10.22
C VAL A 178 -24.10 17.83 8.70
N ALA A 179 -24.59 18.96 8.17
CA ALA A 179 -24.66 19.19 6.72
C ALA A 179 -23.24 19.18 6.09
N GLY A 180 -22.30 19.89 6.73
CA GLY A 180 -20.91 19.93 6.27
C GLY A 180 -20.22 18.57 6.34
N ALA A 181 -20.44 17.82 7.42
CA ALA A 181 -19.87 16.47 7.57
C ALA A 181 -20.40 15.48 6.53
N LEU A 182 -21.72 15.44 6.32
CA LEU A 182 -22.35 14.57 5.34
C LEU A 182 -21.90 14.90 3.91
N ALA A 183 -21.85 16.17 3.55
CA ALA A 183 -21.39 16.61 2.25
C ALA A 183 -19.87 16.39 2.06
N GLY A 184 -19.08 16.58 3.11
CA GLY A 184 -17.64 16.31 3.10
C GLY A 184 -17.29 14.82 3.03
N ALA A 185 -18.16 13.94 3.52
CA ALA A 185 -17.97 12.50 3.53
C ALA A 185 -18.07 11.84 2.15
N SER A 186 -18.88 12.39 1.26
CA SER A 186 -19.20 11.73 -0.02
C SER A 186 -19.36 12.76 -1.16
N ALA A 187 -19.32 12.24 -2.39
CA ALA A 187 -19.70 13.02 -3.59
C ALA A 187 -21.24 13.19 -3.73
N ALA A 188 -22.02 12.87 -2.68
CA ALA A 188 -23.46 13.07 -2.67
C ALA A 188 -23.81 14.54 -2.90
N SER A 189 -24.97 14.81 -3.51
CA SER A 189 -25.37 16.19 -3.77
C SER A 189 -25.49 16.97 -2.46
N ALA A 190 -25.04 18.20 -2.46
CA ALA A 190 -25.15 19.10 -1.30
C ALA A 190 -26.62 19.21 -0.81
N ASN A 191 -27.58 19.20 -1.73
CA ASN A 191 -29.01 19.23 -1.39
C ASN A 191 -29.44 18.03 -0.55
N HIS A 192 -28.90 16.84 -0.83
CA HIS A 192 -29.22 15.64 -0.04
C HIS A 192 -28.63 15.73 1.39
N ALA A 193 -27.41 16.22 1.52
CA ALA A 193 -26.78 16.45 2.83
C ALA A 193 -27.50 17.54 3.65
N ALA A 194 -27.93 18.60 2.99
CA ALA A 194 -28.73 19.67 3.62
C ALA A 194 -30.09 19.14 4.13
N GLY A 195 -30.80 18.39 3.26
CA GLY A 195 -32.08 17.78 3.64
C GLY A 195 -31.97 16.81 4.82
N ALA A 196 -30.91 15.98 4.86
CA ALA A 196 -30.66 15.07 5.97
C ALA A 196 -30.33 15.82 7.28
N ALA A 197 -29.60 16.92 7.21
CA ALA A 197 -29.30 17.74 8.39
C ALA A 197 -30.56 18.44 8.92
N LEU A 198 -31.42 18.95 8.02
CA LEU A 198 -32.68 19.60 8.39
C LEU A 198 -33.69 18.63 8.99
N ALA A 199 -33.64 17.33 8.65
CA ALA A 199 -34.49 16.32 9.27
C ALA A 199 -34.33 16.26 10.79
N MET A 200 -33.22 16.73 11.34
CA MET A 200 -33.01 16.85 12.80
C MET A 200 -33.99 17.85 13.47
N LEU A 201 -34.57 18.79 12.71
CA LEU A 201 -35.58 19.70 13.21
C LEU A 201 -36.93 19.04 13.41
N LEU A 202 -37.20 17.91 12.73
CA LEU A 202 -38.47 17.18 12.82
C LEU A 202 -38.71 16.52 14.21
N ASP A 203 -37.63 16.27 14.92
CA ASP A 203 -37.64 15.67 16.25
C ASP A 203 -37.69 16.75 17.37
N GLU A 204 -37.67 18.03 17.03
CA GLU A 204 -37.68 19.14 17.97
C GLU A 204 -39.07 19.74 18.08
N PRO A 205 -39.40 20.36 19.23
CA PRO A 205 -40.72 21.01 19.45
C PRO A 205 -41.02 22.10 18.45
N THR A 206 -42.28 22.33 18.13
CA THR A 206 -42.79 23.36 17.17
C THR A 206 -42.34 24.79 17.43
N GLU A 207 -41.72 25.07 18.57
CA GLU A 207 -41.15 26.35 18.93
C GLU A 207 -40.06 26.91 17.97
N TYR A 208 -39.46 26.04 17.16
CA TYR A 208 -38.37 26.39 16.24
C TYR A 208 -38.81 26.75 14.81
N LEU A 209 -40.10 26.83 14.54
CA LEU A 209 -40.61 27.23 13.22
C LEU A 209 -40.14 28.62 12.79
N SER A 210 -39.85 29.50 13.76
CA SER A 210 -39.35 30.88 13.51
C SER A 210 -37.96 30.92 12.89
N ILE A 211 -37.13 29.88 13.09
CA ILE A 211 -35.75 29.82 12.55
C ILE A 211 -35.60 28.89 11.35
N LEU A 212 -36.71 28.31 10.87
CA LEU A 212 -36.66 27.30 9.80
C LEU A 212 -35.95 27.84 8.56
N ASN A 213 -36.28 29.03 8.11
CA ASN A 213 -35.67 29.64 6.92
C ASN A 213 -34.15 29.88 7.09
N VAL A 214 -33.72 30.27 8.29
CA VAL A 214 -32.30 30.47 8.59
C VAL A 214 -31.59 29.12 8.65
N ALA A 215 -32.21 28.11 9.26
CA ALA A 215 -31.67 26.75 9.33
C ALA A 215 -31.52 26.11 7.94
N GLU A 216 -32.50 26.33 7.05
CA GLU A 216 -32.47 25.88 5.64
C GLU A 216 -31.30 26.52 4.88
N LEU A 217 -31.18 27.84 4.94
CA LEU A 217 -30.09 28.57 4.28
C LEU A 217 -28.72 28.12 4.78
N VAL A 218 -28.56 27.98 6.10
CA VAL A 218 -27.31 27.49 6.72
C VAL A 218 -27.00 26.05 6.32
N ALA A 219 -28.01 25.18 6.30
CA ALA A 219 -27.81 23.79 5.91
C ALA A 219 -27.35 23.67 4.45
N GLU A 220 -28.00 24.34 3.52
CA GLU A 220 -27.63 24.33 2.10
C GLU A 220 -26.24 24.91 1.87
N TYR A 221 -25.94 26.06 2.47
CA TYR A 221 -24.63 26.70 2.35
C TYR A 221 -23.52 25.84 2.96
N SER A 222 -23.74 25.31 4.16
CA SER A 222 -22.78 24.46 4.86
C SER A 222 -22.52 23.16 4.10
N ALA A 223 -23.54 22.55 3.49
CA ALA A 223 -23.39 21.39 2.66
C ALA A 223 -22.60 21.67 1.38
N LYS A 224 -22.82 22.80 0.74
CA LYS A 224 -22.08 23.20 -0.48
C LYS A 224 -20.59 23.41 -0.16
N VAL A 225 -20.28 24.22 0.85
CA VAL A 225 -18.89 24.50 1.24
C VAL A 225 -18.20 23.24 1.77
N GLY A 226 -18.93 22.45 2.56
CA GLY A 226 -18.43 21.16 3.08
C GLY A 226 -18.09 20.17 1.97
N ALA A 227 -18.87 20.12 0.89
CA ALA A 227 -18.58 19.27 -0.26
C ALA A 227 -17.29 19.70 -0.99
N GLU A 228 -17.08 21.01 -1.19
CA GLU A 228 -15.89 21.54 -1.84
C GLU A 228 -14.63 21.29 -1.02
N GLU A 229 -14.60 21.66 0.24
CA GLU A 229 -13.44 21.48 1.11
C GLU A 229 -13.20 20.01 1.47
N GLY A 230 -14.27 19.24 1.64
CA GLY A 230 -14.17 17.80 1.82
C GLY A 230 -13.51 17.10 0.62
N ALA A 231 -13.88 17.47 -0.61
CA ALA A 231 -13.25 16.96 -1.82
C ALA A 231 -11.76 17.30 -1.88
N ARG A 232 -11.38 18.53 -1.50
CA ARG A 232 -9.97 18.94 -1.43
C ARG A 232 -9.19 18.18 -0.37
N ALA A 233 -9.79 17.92 0.79
CA ALA A 233 -9.14 17.21 1.90
C ALA A 233 -8.97 15.71 1.62
N ARG A 234 -9.95 15.09 0.92
CA ARG A 234 -9.87 13.67 0.53
C ARG A 234 -8.77 13.39 -0.48
N ALA A 235 -8.50 14.34 -1.37
CA ALA A 235 -7.46 14.14 -2.38
C ALA A 235 -6.05 14.16 -1.77
N LYS A 236 -5.22 13.18 -2.12
CA LYS A 236 -3.86 13.00 -1.62
C LYS A 236 -2.82 13.14 -2.73
N ASP A 237 -1.63 13.66 -2.34
CA ASP A 237 -0.46 13.59 -3.23
C ASP A 237 -0.08 12.14 -3.46
N GLY A 238 0.30 11.81 -4.69
CA GLY A 238 0.89 10.53 -5.03
C GLY A 238 2.40 10.54 -4.90
N VAL A 239 3.02 9.36 -5.00
CA VAL A 239 4.48 9.22 -5.06
C VAL A 239 4.85 8.08 -6.00
N VAL A 240 5.90 8.29 -6.77
CA VAL A 240 6.61 7.22 -7.50
C VAL A 240 7.95 6.99 -6.83
N TYR A 241 8.17 5.77 -6.38
CA TYR A 241 9.46 5.30 -5.90
C TYR A 241 10.26 4.72 -7.06
N LEU A 242 11.52 5.12 -7.17
CA LEU A 242 12.51 4.53 -8.05
C LEU A 242 13.49 3.71 -7.22
N PHE A 243 13.59 2.42 -7.53
CA PHE A 243 14.49 1.48 -6.87
C PHE A 243 15.67 1.14 -7.78
N SER A 244 16.86 1.07 -7.20
CA SER A 244 18.04 0.43 -7.76
C SER A 244 18.41 -0.74 -6.85
N VAL A 245 18.22 -1.96 -7.33
CA VAL A 245 18.27 -3.18 -6.53
C VAL A 245 19.47 -4.01 -6.96
N PRO A 246 20.33 -4.47 -6.03
CA PRO A 246 21.43 -5.37 -6.36
C PRO A 246 20.94 -6.63 -7.09
N GLU A 247 21.66 -7.08 -8.11
CA GLU A 247 21.27 -8.23 -8.95
C GLU A 247 21.09 -9.52 -8.12
N ASP A 248 21.85 -9.70 -7.05
CA ASP A 248 21.72 -10.87 -6.15
C ASP A 248 20.37 -10.88 -5.40
N LYS A 249 19.71 -9.73 -5.26
CA LYS A 249 18.36 -9.57 -4.66
C LYS A 249 17.24 -9.65 -5.69
N VAL A 250 17.57 -9.84 -6.97
CA VAL A 250 16.58 -10.06 -8.04
C VAL A 250 16.54 -11.54 -8.40
N LYS A 251 15.37 -12.15 -8.33
CA LYS A 251 15.17 -13.58 -8.59
C LYS A 251 14.17 -13.79 -9.73
N HIS A 252 14.35 -14.87 -10.48
CA HIS A 252 13.34 -15.34 -11.40
C HIS A 252 12.24 -16.12 -10.65
N TYR A 253 11.03 -16.12 -11.21
CA TYR A 253 9.83 -16.73 -10.62
C TYR A 253 10.02 -18.20 -10.20
N ASP A 254 10.92 -18.93 -10.85
CA ASP A 254 11.17 -20.36 -10.65
C ASP A 254 12.38 -20.66 -9.75
N SER A 255 13.01 -19.64 -9.12
CA SER A 255 14.15 -19.87 -8.24
C SER A 255 13.74 -20.59 -6.93
N ASP A 256 14.67 -21.31 -6.32
CA ASP A 256 14.45 -22.01 -5.06
C ASP A 256 14.11 -21.06 -3.93
N THR A 257 14.77 -19.91 -3.88
CA THR A 257 14.50 -18.86 -2.90
C THR A 257 13.04 -18.38 -2.97
N VAL A 258 12.51 -18.19 -4.19
CA VAL A 258 11.11 -17.79 -4.39
C VAL A 258 10.17 -18.87 -3.89
N SER A 259 10.43 -20.15 -4.22
CA SER A 259 9.63 -21.27 -3.73
C SER A 259 9.66 -21.38 -2.20
N VAL A 260 10.82 -21.17 -1.56
CA VAL A 260 10.93 -21.18 -0.10
C VAL A 260 10.04 -20.10 0.53
N LEU A 261 10.17 -18.84 0.08
CA LEU A 261 9.45 -17.72 0.69
C LEU A 261 7.95 -17.72 0.38
N THR A 262 7.55 -18.10 -0.83
CA THR A 262 6.13 -18.17 -1.18
C THR A 262 5.39 -19.27 -0.43
N ASN A 263 6.03 -20.43 -0.20
CA ASN A 263 5.43 -21.53 0.57
C ASN A 263 5.23 -21.21 2.07
N LEU A 264 5.81 -20.12 2.60
CA LEU A 264 5.45 -19.58 3.91
C LEU A 264 3.94 -19.24 4.01
N ALA A 265 3.31 -18.88 2.89
CA ALA A 265 1.87 -18.60 2.85
C ALA A 265 1.00 -19.81 3.18
N LYS A 266 1.47 -21.04 2.90
CA LYS A 266 0.77 -22.30 3.19
C LYS A 266 0.95 -22.79 4.62
N CYS A 267 1.91 -22.21 5.36
CA CYS A 267 2.37 -22.75 6.64
C CYS A 267 1.91 -21.90 7.82
N LYS A 268 1.47 -22.54 8.89
CA LYS A 268 1.40 -21.90 10.20
C LYS A 268 2.80 -22.01 10.80
N ILE A 269 3.51 -20.89 10.91
CA ILE A 269 4.84 -20.85 11.49
C ILE A 269 4.77 -20.15 12.84
N SER A 270 5.15 -20.87 13.89
CA SER A 270 5.35 -20.33 15.24
C SER A 270 6.61 -19.46 15.29
N GLU A 271 6.77 -18.66 16.34
CA GLU A 271 8.04 -17.94 16.57
C GLU A 271 9.19 -18.95 16.69
N GLN A 272 10.21 -18.80 15.85
CA GLN A 272 11.34 -19.72 15.77
C GLN A 272 12.66 -19.00 16.07
N CYS A 273 13.48 -19.59 16.92
CA CYS A 273 14.81 -19.06 17.16
C CYS A 273 15.70 -19.26 15.93
N SER A 274 16.18 -18.17 15.33
CA SER A 274 17.08 -18.22 14.18
C SER A 274 18.55 -18.10 14.55
N SER A 275 18.87 -17.48 15.68
CA SER A 275 20.24 -17.15 16.06
C SER A 275 20.88 -18.13 17.05
N CYS A 276 20.07 -18.97 17.69
CA CYS A 276 20.54 -19.86 18.76
C CYS A 276 20.56 -21.36 18.38
N LEU A 277 20.14 -21.69 17.15
CA LEU A 277 20.13 -23.07 16.69
C LEU A 277 21.17 -23.28 15.59
N SER A 278 21.73 -24.49 15.54
CA SER A 278 22.48 -24.94 14.35
C SER A 278 21.52 -25.03 13.15
N VAL A 279 22.06 -25.00 11.93
CA VAL A 279 21.25 -25.16 10.72
C VAL A 279 20.50 -26.49 10.72
N GLU A 280 21.13 -27.55 11.26
CA GLU A 280 20.56 -28.88 11.40
C GLU A 280 19.38 -28.88 12.36
N ASP A 281 19.56 -28.30 13.57
CA ASP A 281 18.50 -28.20 14.58
C ASP A 281 17.36 -27.33 14.12
N PHE A 282 17.63 -26.23 13.40
CA PHE A 282 16.61 -25.39 12.79
C PHE A 282 15.75 -26.18 11.82
N ASN A 283 16.39 -26.93 10.91
CA ASN A 283 15.67 -27.77 9.93
C ASN A 283 15.00 -29.01 10.56
N ALA A 284 15.36 -29.39 11.77
CA ALA A 284 14.72 -30.47 12.51
C ALA A 284 13.38 -30.05 13.15
N GLN A 285 13.08 -28.75 13.26
CA GLN A 285 11.84 -28.23 13.84
C GLN A 285 10.63 -28.62 12.98
N PHE A 286 9.48 -28.84 13.63
CA PHE A 286 8.25 -29.30 12.97
C PHE A 286 7.79 -28.35 11.86
N ASP A 287 7.73 -27.05 12.15
CA ASP A 287 7.25 -26.04 11.20
C ASP A 287 8.14 -25.94 9.96
N ILE A 288 9.47 -26.10 10.15
CA ILE A 288 10.43 -26.06 9.05
C ILE A 288 10.37 -27.37 8.22
N LYS A 289 10.18 -28.51 8.87
CA LYS A 289 9.92 -29.79 8.16
C LYS A 289 8.62 -29.72 7.35
N PHE A 290 7.58 -29.09 7.90
CA PHE A 290 6.33 -28.88 7.20
C PHE A 290 6.51 -27.95 5.99
N LEU A 291 7.25 -26.83 6.17
CA LEU A 291 7.62 -25.94 5.07
C LEU A 291 8.39 -26.70 3.98
N LEU A 292 9.39 -27.50 4.33
CA LEU A 292 10.13 -28.36 3.39
C LEU A 292 9.21 -29.32 2.64
N HIS A 293 8.23 -29.90 3.32
CA HIS A 293 7.22 -30.76 2.69
C HIS A 293 6.41 -30.00 1.63
N GLN A 294 5.95 -28.77 1.93
CA GLN A 294 5.22 -27.93 0.98
C GLN A 294 6.11 -27.56 -0.24
N ILE A 295 7.36 -27.20 -0.01
CA ILE A 295 8.31 -26.87 -1.09
C ILE A 295 8.53 -28.10 -2.00
N LYS A 296 8.70 -29.29 -1.43
CA LYS A 296 8.89 -30.53 -2.20
C LYS A 296 7.64 -30.95 -2.98
N GLY A 297 6.46 -30.55 -2.54
CA GLY A 297 5.23 -30.72 -3.33
C GLY A 297 5.25 -29.93 -4.64
N GLU A 298 5.93 -28.79 -4.66
CA GLU A 298 6.13 -27.94 -5.83
C GLU A 298 7.42 -28.30 -6.58
N LYS A 299 8.52 -28.50 -5.83
CA LYS A 299 9.86 -28.84 -6.34
C LYS A 299 10.37 -30.15 -5.71
N PRO A 300 10.04 -31.32 -6.28
CA PRO A 300 10.42 -32.62 -5.70
C PRO A 300 11.92 -32.81 -5.47
N HIS A 301 12.75 -32.13 -6.26
CA HIS A 301 14.22 -32.23 -6.21
C HIS A 301 14.86 -31.15 -5.30
N PHE A 302 14.07 -30.38 -4.57
CA PHE A 302 14.62 -29.38 -3.66
C PHE A 302 15.52 -30.04 -2.60
N LEU A 303 16.73 -29.52 -2.46
CA LEU A 303 17.74 -30.02 -1.51
C LEU A 303 17.80 -29.12 -0.27
N PRO A 304 17.49 -29.67 0.93
CA PRO A 304 17.74 -28.96 2.18
C PRO A 304 19.25 -28.86 2.46
N PRO A 305 19.71 -28.03 3.40
CA PRO A 305 18.92 -27.32 4.40
C PRO A 305 18.44 -25.93 3.97
N ILE A 306 17.40 -25.42 4.63
CA ILE A 306 17.01 -24.02 4.57
C ILE A 306 17.89 -23.24 5.58
N GLN A 307 18.53 -22.18 5.13
CA GLN A 307 19.24 -21.26 6.00
C GLN A 307 18.24 -20.36 6.73
N PRO A 308 18.31 -20.22 8.07
CA PRO A 308 17.37 -19.39 8.83
C PRO A 308 17.26 -17.95 8.31
N LEU A 309 18.43 -17.35 7.98
CA LEU A 309 18.48 -15.96 7.47
C LEU A 309 17.82 -15.77 6.10
N ASP A 310 17.72 -16.83 5.29
CA ASP A 310 17.06 -16.74 3.98
C ASP A 310 15.56 -16.51 4.14
N LEU A 311 14.97 -16.97 5.24
CA LEU A 311 13.56 -16.74 5.54
C LEU A 311 13.24 -15.30 5.91
N SER A 312 14.21 -14.50 6.35
CA SER A 312 14.05 -13.10 6.73
C SER A 312 14.57 -12.12 5.67
N ASN A 313 14.48 -12.48 4.41
CA ASN A 313 14.93 -11.66 3.30
C ASN A 313 13.77 -11.06 2.50
N LEU A 314 14.14 -10.05 1.69
CA LEU A 314 13.33 -9.45 0.64
C LEU A 314 13.96 -9.77 -0.71
N PHE A 315 13.13 -10.16 -1.68
CA PHE A 315 13.59 -10.36 -3.05
C PHE A 315 12.64 -9.74 -4.05
N PHE A 316 13.21 -9.07 -5.05
CA PHE A 316 12.46 -8.71 -6.24
C PHE A 316 12.32 -9.94 -7.12
N VAL A 317 11.10 -10.23 -7.54
CA VAL A 317 10.78 -11.41 -8.33
C VAL A 317 10.29 -10.97 -9.69
N LYS A 318 11.00 -11.39 -10.74
CA LYS A 318 10.56 -11.23 -12.13
C LYS A 318 9.56 -12.33 -12.45
N GLU A 319 8.34 -11.92 -12.81
CA GLU A 319 7.25 -12.83 -13.15
C GLU A 319 7.38 -13.33 -14.59
N LYS A 320 6.83 -14.51 -14.84
CA LYS A 320 6.60 -14.95 -16.22
C LYS A 320 5.40 -14.17 -16.82
N ASN A 321 5.49 -13.83 -18.10
CA ASN A 321 4.42 -13.13 -18.81
C ASN A 321 3.21 -14.04 -19.12
N GLY A 322 2.70 -14.74 -18.11
CA GLY A 322 1.59 -15.67 -18.25
C GLY A 322 0.21 -15.00 -18.28
N ASN A 323 0.12 -13.74 -17.88
CA ASN A 323 -1.11 -12.99 -17.80
C ASN A 323 -0.93 -11.65 -18.52
N GLN A 324 -1.91 -11.30 -19.39
CA GLN A 324 -1.89 -10.05 -20.16
C GLN A 324 -1.75 -8.79 -19.28
N ARG A 325 -2.34 -8.79 -18.09
CA ARG A 325 -2.22 -7.68 -17.13
C ARG A 325 -0.77 -7.52 -16.66
N ILE A 326 -0.12 -8.61 -16.28
CA ILE A 326 1.28 -8.58 -15.84
C ILE A 326 2.19 -8.14 -16.98
N ALA A 327 1.94 -8.64 -18.21
CA ALA A 327 2.71 -8.26 -19.39
C ALA A 327 2.57 -6.76 -19.70
N ASN A 328 1.34 -6.23 -19.74
CA ASN A 328 1.08 -4.81 -20.00
C ASN A 328 1.71 -3.89 -18.93
N GLN A 329 1.67 -4.33 -17.69
CA GLN A 329 2.25 -3.59 -16.58
C GLN A 329 3.76 -3.78 -16.44
N MET A 330 4.41 -4.66 -17.22
CA MET A 330 5.79 -5.10 -17.02
C MET A 330 6.02 -5.45 -15.54
N GLY A 331 5.09 -6.27 -15.02
CA GLY A 331 4.94 -6.55 -13.59
C GLY A 331 6.13 -7.31 -13.01
N ALA A 332 6.45 -6.99 -11.79
CA ALA A 332 7.35 -7.71 -10.90
C ALA A 332 6.77 -7.66 -9.48
N PHE A 333 7.31 -8.43 -8.58
CA PHE A 333 6.88 -8.43 -7.19
C PHE A 333 8.06 -8.23 -6.24
N LEU A 334 7.83 -7.50 -5.16
CA LEU A 334 8.70 -7.56 -4.00
C LEU A 334 8.11 -8.58 -3.02
N LEU A 335 8.81 -9.69 -2.86
CA LEU A 335 8.40 -10.83 -2.02
C LEU A 335 9.00 -10.68 -0.63
N PHE A 336 8.14 -10.71 0.39
CA PHE A 336 8.52 -10.55 1.79
C PHE A 336 8.64 -11.90 2.51
N GLY A 337 9.76 -12.08 3.20
CA GLY A 337 9.98 -13.18 4.12
C GLY A 337 9.34 -12.96 5.50
N LEU A 338 9.88 -13.62 6.49
CA LEU A 338 9.53 -13.47 7.91
C LEU A 338 10.26 -12.27 8.50
N GLY A 339 9.61 -11.57 9.44
CA GLY A 339 10.28 -10.55 10.22
C GLY A 339 11.15 -11.15 11.32
N VAL A 340 11.99 -10.30 11.93
CA VAL A 340 12.87 -10.66 13.04
C VAL A 340 12.46 -9.85 14.26
N LYS A 341 12.11 -10.56 15.35
CA LYS A 341 11.80 -9.97 16.65
C LYS A 341 12.98 -10.22 17.58
N GLN A 342 13.53 -9.17 18.13
CA GLN A 342 14.56 -9.29 19.17
C GLN A 342 13.89 -9.51 20.52
N THR A 343 14.37 -10.50 21.27
CA THR A 343 13.89 -10.81 22.62
C THR A 343 15.07 -11.22 23.51
N LYS A 344 14.91 -11.08 24.82
CA LYS A 344 15.92 -11.55 25.77
C LYS A 344 15.80 -13.06 25.95
N ALA A 345 16.93 -13.76 25.88
CA ALA A 345 16.92 -15.19 26.15
C ALA A 345 16.56 -15.46 27.62
N SER A 346 15.66 -16.40 27.86
CA SER A 346 15.31 -16.80 29.22
C SER A 346 16.55 -17.36 29.95
N GLY A 347 17.05 -16.61 30.94
CA GLY A 347 18.17 -17.03 31.78
C GLY A 347 19.57 -16.59 31.32
N SER A 348 19.70 -15.72 30.35
CA SER A 348 20.97 -15.10 29.94
C SER A 348 20.77 -13.62 29.60
N ASP A 349 21.82 -12.80 29.76
CA ASP A 349 21.79 -11.38 29.33
C ASP A 349 21.91 -11.19 27.81
N GLY A 350 21.86 -12.27 27.03
CA GLY A 350 21.98 -12.24 25.58
C GLY A 350 20.64 -11.97 24.85
N GLU A 351 20.68 -11.15 23.79
CA GLU A 351 19.55 -10.97 22.87
C GLU A 351 19.46 -12.15 21.90
N VAL A 352 18.24 -12.60 21.64
CA VAL A 352 17.93 -13.67 20.71
C VAL A 352 17.03 -13.14 19.60
N ASN A 353 17.35 -13.46 18.36
CA ASN A 353 16.55 -13.14 17.19
C ASN A 353 15.56 -14.27 16.91
N LEU A 354 14.27 -13.95 16.95
CA LEU A 354 13.19 -14.86 16.59
C LEU A 354 12.63 -14.49 15.21
N LEU A 355 12.58 -15.48 14.33
CA LEU A 355 11.82 -15.38 13.09
C LEU A 355 10.33 -15.47 13.40
N THR A 356 9.55 -14.52 12.93
CA THR A 356 8.11 -14.48 13.19
C THR A 356 7.33 -13.96 11.98
N LYS A 357 6.10 -14.41 11.85
CA LYS A 357 5.15 -13.85 10.89
C LYS A 357 4.57 -12.51 11.34
N SER A 358 4.55 -12.20 12.63
CA SER A 358 3.96 -10.96 13.17
C SER A 358 4.76 -9.70 12.85
N GLU A 359 6.04 -9.85 12.55
CA GLU A 359 6.91 -8.77 12.11
C GLU A 359 7.16 -8.86 10.60
N HIS A 360 7.62 -7.79 10.00
CA HIS A 360 7.97 -7.74 8.57
C HIS A 360 9.39 -7.20 8.39
N VAL A 361 10.01 -7.59 7.28
CA VAL A 361 11.28 -7.03 6.85
C VAL A 361 11.03 -5.66 6.25
N GLU A 362 11.79 -4.66 6.67
CA GLU A 362 11.69 -3.33 6.05
C GLU A 362 12.44 -3.28 4.72
N VAL A 363 11.91 -2.50 3.79
CA VAL A 363 12.58 -2.24 2.51
C VAL A 363 13.82 -1.39 2.78
N PRO A 364 15.04 -1.84 2.39
CA PRO A 364 16.25 -1.10 2.61
C PRO A 364 16.19 0.30 1.98
N ALA A 365 16.50 1.33 2.77
CA ALA A 365 16.43 2.72 2.31
C ALA A 365 17.40 3.00 1.15
N GLU A 366 18.53 2.32 1.12
CA GLU A 366 19.56 2.41 0.07
C GLU A 366 19.08 1.91 -1.31
N TRP A 367 18.03 1.09 -1.35
CA TRP A 367 17.42 0.68 -2.62
C TRP A 367 16.55 1.78 -3.23
N ILE A 368 16.06 2.72 -2.42
CA ILE A 368 15.21 3.82 -2.89
C ILE A 368 16.10 4.99 -3.30
N LYS A 369 16.25 5.20 -4.60
CA LYS A 369 17.12 6.26 -5.15
C LYS A 369 16.40 7.59 -5.29
N LYS A 370 15.11 7.58 -5.65
CA LYS A 370 14.30 8.80 -5.80
C LYS A 370 12.88 8.57 -5.31
N LYS A 371 12.30 9.64 -4.77
CA LYS A 371 10.87 9.77 -4.47
C LYS A 371 10.32 10.95 -5.29
N LEU A 372 9.52 10.64 -6.31
CA LEU A 372 8.91 11.62 -7.18
C LEU A 372 7.48 11.86 -6.70
N ILE A 373 7.23 13.04 -6.13
CA ILE A 373 5.93 13.41 -5.55
C ILE A 373 5.04 13.98 -6.64
N ILE A 374 3.84 13.45 -6.75
CA ILE A 374 2.82 13.88 -7.69
C ILE A 374 1.78 14.68 -6.91
N PRO A 375 1.75 16.01 -7.03
CA PRO A 375 0.75 16.84 -6.38
C PRO A 375 -0.67 16.42 -6.81
N LYS A 376 -1.58 16.42 -5.87
CA LYS A 376 -2.98 16.00 -6.09
C LYS A 376 -3.65 16.75 -7.25
N GLU A 377 -3.34 18.04 -7.38
CA GLU A 377 -3.85 18.91 -8.44
C GLU A 377 -3.32 18.57 -9.84
N CYS A 378 -2.16 17.93 -9.93
CA CYS A 378 -1.54 17.55 -11.22
C CYS A 378 -2.00 16.18 -11.74
N LYS A 379 -2.55 15.32 -10.88
CA LYS A 379 -2.89 13.91 -11.20
C LYS A 379 -3.78 13.77 -12.44
N ALA A 380 -4.88 14.55 -12.49
CA ALA A 380 -5.82 14.46 -13.60
C ALA A 380 -5.21 14.89 -14.95
N ASN A 381 -4.29 15.86 -14.94
CA ASN A 381 -3.58 16.28 -16.13
C ASN A 381 -2.58 15.21 -16.58
N ILE A 382 -1.80 14.67 -15.68
CA ILE A 382 -0.82 13.61 -15.96
C ILE A 382 -1.54 12.36 -16.51
N LEU A 383 -2.72 11.96 -15.98
CA LEU A 383 -3.50 10.86 -16.54
C LEU A 383 -3.95 11.11 -17.99
N ARG A 384 -4.31 12.35 -18.33
CA ARG A 384 -4.62 12.73 -19.71
C ARG A 384 -3.41 12.62 -20.63
N GLU A 385 -2.25 13.10 -20.19
CA GLU A 385 -0.99 12.97 -20.92
C GLU A 385 -0.57 11.50 -21.11
N LEU A 386 -0.73 10.66 -20.07
CA LEU A 386 -0.48 9.21 -20.13
C LEU A 386 -1.41 8.51 -21.13
N ALA A 387 -2.69 8.91 -21.19
CA ALA A 387 -3.65 8.36 -22.14
C ALA A 387 -3.25 8.65 -23.59
N LEU A 388 -2.67 9.83 -23.88
CA LEU A 388 -2.12 10.14 -25.22
C LEU A 388 -0.95 9.23 -25.61
N LEU A 389 -0.23 8.70 -24.61
CA LEU A 389 0.86 7.73 -24.80
C LEU A 389 0.37 6.27 -24.78
N GLY A 390 -0.95 6.04 -24.72
CA GLY A 390 -1.55 4.72 -24.70
C GLY A 390 -1.58 4.04 -23.30
N ILE A 391 -1.19 4.73 -22.25
CA ILE A 391 -1.27 4.22 -20.87
C ILE A 391 -2.66 4.58 -20.33
N THR A 392 -3.65 3.74 -20.61
CA THR A 392 -5.06 3.93 -20.24
C THR A 392 -5.51 2.87 -19.22
N ASP A 393 -6.71 3.05 -18.66
CA ASP A 393 -7.33 2.05 -17.76
C ASP A 393 -7.43 0.67 -18.45
N SER A 394 -7.80 0.62 -19.73
CA SER A 394 -7.93 -0.63 -20.49
C SER A 394 -6.58 -1.27 -20.85
N TYR A 395 -5.52 -0.47 -20.97
CA TYR A 395 -4.16 -0.98 -21.10
C TYR A 395 -3.67 -1.61 -19.80
N ILE A 396 -3.84 -0.93 -18.67
CA ILE A 396 -3.42 -1.37 -17.34
C ILE A 396 -4.22 -2.59 -16.87
N TYR A 397 -5.53 -2.55 -17.07
CA TYR A 397 -6.48 -3.60 -16.70
C TYR A 397 -7.18 -4.15 -17.94
N PRO A 398 -6.52 -5.04 -18.70
CA PRO A 398 -7.10 -5.59 -19.90
C PRO A 398 -8.34 -6.40 -19.56
N GLY A 399 -9.45 -6.11 -20.24
CA GLY A 399 -10.72 -6.77 -20.07
C GLY A 399 -11.87 -5.96 -20.64
N MET A 400 -12.93 -6.65 -21.05
CA MET A 400 -14.09 -6.02 -21.71
C MET A 400 -14.78 -4.97 -20.84
N GLU A 401 -14.80 -5.15 -19.52
CA GLU A 401 -15.43 -4.21 -18.59
C GLU A 401 -14.73 -2.85 -18.58
N GLN A 402 -13.41 -2.83 -18.50
CA GLN A 402 -12.64 -1.58 -18.48
C GLN A 402 -12.66 -0.89 -19.82
N TYR A 403 -12.58 -1.66 -20.91
CA TYR A 403 -12.71 -1.12 -22.26
C TYR A 403 -14.10 -0.53 -22.51
N ALA A 404 -15.16 -1.17 -22.03
CA ALA A 404 -16.52 -0.63 -22.12
C ALA A 404 -16.66 0.70 -21.33
N LYS A 405 -16.05 0.83 -20.15
CA LYS A 405 -16.00 2.09 -19.40
C LYS A 405 -15.26 3.20 -20.17
N GLU A 406 -14.16 2.84 -20.84
CA GLU A 406 -13.40 3.77 -21.67
C GLU A 406 -14.22 4.25 -22.88
N LEU A 407 -14.92 3.33 -23.55
CA LEU A 407 -15.83 3.68 -24.67
C LEU A 407 -16.97 4.61 -24.22
N LYS A 408 -17.59 4.35 -23.06
CA LYS A 408 -18.61 5.23 -22.50
C LYS A 408 -18.07 6.64 -22.29
N ARG A 409 -16.89 6.79 -21.70
CA ARG A 409 -16.24 8.11 -21.53
C ARG A 409 -15.92 8.78 -22.89
N LYS A 410 -15.46 7.99 -23.87
CA LYS A 410 -15.12 8.50 -25.21
C LYS A 410 -16.33 9.04 -25.97
N TYR A 411 -17.48 8.41 -25.80
CA TYR A 411 -18.73 8.76 -26.49
C TYR A 411 -19.71 9.52 -25.59
N GLU A 412 -19.28 9.94 -24.38
CA GLU A 412 -20.09 10.73 -23.45
C GLU A 412 -21.44 10.07 -23.06
N LEU A 413 -21.42 8.73 -22.87
CA LEU A 413 -22.61 7.91 -22.55
C LEU A 413 -22.75 7.66 -21.04
#